data_4e2dbf8095ae28db9924391d2f072b7b
#
_entry.id   4e2dbf8095ae28db9924391d2f072b7b
#
_cell.length_a   1.000
_cell.length_b   1.000
_cell.length_c   1.000
_cell.angle_alpha   90.00
_cell.angle_beta   90.00
_cell.angle_gamma   90.00
#
_symmetry.space_group_name_H-M   'P 1'
#
loop_
_entity.id
_entity.type
_entity.pdbx_description
1 polymer ?
#
loop_
_entity_poly.entity_id
_entity_poly.type
_entity_poly.pdbx_seq_one_letter_code
_entity_poly.pdbx_strand_id
1 'polypeptide(L)'
;MPAVDLALVIAIDGSWSVDDFEHAEQILGTAEAFRSPAVMAAIDALPTRRIAVALMQWSRQESQVLSLPWVIVDGGADALRLADRIAMIGRDTREGGTSISGALARALFLLDRCPCSPARRTVDISADGRHNDGPALDPIRHHAVLTGVTVNGLAILNEVGTLNHYFEQRVIAGANAFVEKAESYKSYGVAMERKLLREISPAVANLEGLPLPGSKRAQLSP
;
A
#
# COMPACT_ATOMS: atom_id res chain seq x y z
N MET A 1 13.98 13.93 -13.28
CA MET A 1 12.72 13.43 -12.68
C MET A 1 12.60 14.04 -11.29
N PRO A 2 11.40 14.40 -10.80
CA PRO A 2 11.24 14.94 -9.46
C PRO A 2 11.61 13.89 -8.40
N ALA A 3 12.35 14.32 -7.36
CA ALA A 3 12.62 13.48 -6.22
C ALA A 3 11.35 13.36 -5.37
N VAL A 4 11.03 12.15 -4.91
CA VAL A 4 9.91 11.86 -4.02
C VAL A 4 10.36 10.90 -2.91
N ASP A 5 9.76 10.99 -1.74
CA ASP A 5 10.10 10.12 -0.61
C ASP A 5 9.52 8.71 -0.78
N LEU A 6 8.40 8.60 -1.49
CA LEU A 6 7.68 7.35 -1.72
C LEU A 6 7.06 7.31 -3.12
N ALA A 7 7.28 6.24 -3.87
CA ALA A 7 6.43 5.85 -5.00
C ALA A 7 5.51 4.71 -4.54
N LEU A 8 4.22 4.92 -4.61
CA LEU A 8 3.17 4.03 -4.12
C LEU A 8 2.25 3.61 -5.27
N VAL A 9 2.15 2.32 -5.52
CA VAL A 9 1.10 1.75 -6.37
C VAL A 9 0.04 1.14 -5.47
N ILE A 10 -1.17 1.66 -5.54
CA ILE A 10 -2.36 1.11 -4.87
C ILE A 10 -3.05 0.16 -5.84
N ALA A 11 -3.19 -1.10 -5.46
CA ALA A 11 -3.78 -2.15 -6.26
C ALA A 11 -5.07 -2.66 -5.60
N ILE A 12 -6.22 -2.25 -6.14
CA ILE A 12 -7.56 -2.53 -5.61
C ILE A 12 -8.15 -3.76 -6.29
N ASP A 13 -8.61 -4.72 -5.49
CA ASP A 13 -9.29 -5.93 -5.96
C ASP A 13 -10.65 -5.60 -6.56
N GLY A 14 -10.88 -6.07 -7.77
CA GLY A 14 -12.15 -6.07 -8.46
C GLY A 14 -12.52 -7.48 -8.95
N SER A 15 -12.03 -8.54 -8.28
CA SER A 15 -12.36 -9.95 -8.59
C SER A 15 -13.85 -10.25 -8.35
N TRP A 16 -14.29 -11.45 -8.70
CA TRP A 16 -15.71 -11.79 -8.69
C TRP A 16 -16.39 -11.72 -7.32
N SER A 17 -15.65 -11.95 -6.23
CA SER A 17 -16.18 -11.84 -4.87
C SER A 17 -16.57 -10.41 -4.47
N VAL A 18 -16.00 -9.42 -5.14
CA VAL A 18 -16.23 -7.99 -4.86
C VAL A 18 -17.42 -7.49 -5.68
N ASP A 19 -18.52 -7.14 -5.04
CA ASP A 19 -19.66 -6.51 -5.70
C ASP A 19 -19.45 -5.01 -5.99
N ASP A 20 -20.40 -4.37 -6.67
CA ASP A 20 -20.28 -2.95 -7.06
C ASP A 20 -20.28 -2.01 -5.83
N PHE A 21 -20.99 -2.37 -4.75
CA PHE A 21 -21.00 -1.60 -3.52
C PHE A 21 -19.67 -1.73 -2.78
N GLU A 22 -19.17 -2.94 -2.65
CA GLU A 22 -17.89 -3.26 -2.01
C GLU A 22 -16.72 -2.61 -2.76
N HIS A 23 -16.77 -2.61 -4.09
CA HIS A 23 -15.80 -1.89 -4.90
C HIS A 23 -15.87 -0.37 -4.65
N ALA A 24 -17.06 0.21 -4.59
CA ALA A 24 -17.24 1.63 -4.29
C ALA A 24 -16.70 1.98 -2.89
N GLU A 25 -16.91 1.12 -1.88
CA GLU A 25 -16.34 1.28 -0.53
C GLU A 25 -14.80 1.30 -0.54
N GLN A 26 -14.16 0.48 -1.38
CA GLN A 26 -12.70 0.52 -1.54
C GLN A 26 -12.22 1.85 -2.16
N ILE A 27 -12.86 2.30 -3.24
CA ILE A 27 -12.51 3.55 -3.92
C ILE A 27 -12.74 4.75 -3.00
N LEU A 28 -13.92 4.86 -2.41
CA LEU A 28 -14.28 5.98 -1.52
C LEU A 28 -13.45 5.94 -0.24
N GLY A 29 -13.23 4.76 0.35
CA GLY A 29 -12.40 4.61 1.53
C GLY A 29 -10.94 4.99 1.27
N THR A 30 -10.40 4.70 0.07
CA THR A 30 -9.07 5.15 -0.33
C THR A 30 -9.04 6.68 -0.48
N ALA A 31 -10.05 7.29 -1.09
CA ALA A 31 -10.15 8.74 -1.22
C ALA A 31 -10.22 9.42 0.15
N GLU A 32 -11.08 8.92 1.06
CA GLU A 32 -11.21 9.45 2.42
C GLU A 32 -9.92 9.32 3.23
N ALA A 33 -9.17 8.23 3.07
CA ALA A 33 -7.88 8.07 3.71
C ALA A 33 -6.89 9.18 3.31
N PHE A 34 -6.87 9.61 2.03
CA PHE A 34 -6.05 10.75 1.58
C PHE A 34 -6.59 12.11 2.04
N ARG A 35 -7.88 12.22 2.42
CA ARG A 35 -8.45 13.43 3.02
C ARG A 35 -8.16 13.53 4.52
N SER A 36 -7.68 12.47 5.15
CA SER A 36 -7.36 12.47 6.58
C SER A 36 -6.30 13.54 6.91
N PRO A 37 -6.56 14.40 7.92
CA PRO A 37 -5.56 15.35 8.39
C PRO A 37 -4.25 14.70 8.83
N ALA A 38 -4.32 13.47 9.35
CA ALA A 38 -3.14 12.72 9.78
C ALA A 38 -2.29 12.30 8.58
N VAL A 39 -2.90 11.82 7.49
CA VAL A 39 -2.20 11.45 6.25
C VAL A 39 -1.61 12.70 5.58
N MET A 40 -2.35 13.81 5.53
CA MET A 40 -1.85 15.09 5.01
C MET A 40 -0.63 15.58 5.79
N ALA A 41 -0.71 15.56 7.12
CA ALA A 41 0.41 15.94 7.99
C ALA A 41 1.62 14.99 7.82
N ALA A 42 1.39 13.70 7.64
CA ALA A 42 2.46 12.74 7.38
C ALA A 42 3.19 13.04 6.06
N ILE A 43 2.47 13.42 5.00
CA ILE A 43 3.08 13.85 3.72
C ILE A 43 3.89 15.13 3.93
N ASP A 44 3.35 16.11 4.65
CA ASP A 44 4.04 17.38 4.93
C ASP A 44 5.30 17.22 5.78
N ALA A 45 5.37 16.16 6.59
CA ALA A 45 6.53 15.83 7.43
C ALA A 45 7.66 15.12 6.69
N LEU A 46 7.45 14.68 5.45
CA LEU A 46 8.47 14.00 4.65
C LEU A 46 9.60 14.96 4.23
N PRO A 47 10.85 14.47 4.03
CA PRO A 47 11.99 15.30 3.64
C PRO A 47 11.75 16.12 2.36
N THR A 48 11.18 15.52 1.31
CA THR A 48 10.83 16.23 0.07
C THR A 48 9.41 16.75 0.07
N ARG A 49 8.58 16.36 1.06
CA ARG A 49 7.14 16.58 1.14
C ARG A 49 6.36 16.02 -0.05
N ARG A 50 6.96 15.07 -0.76
CA ARG A 50 6.41 14.53 -2.01
C ARG A 50 6.28 13.03 -1.98
N ILE A 51 5.13 12.57 -2.48
CA ILE A 51 4.91 11.18 -2.83
C ILE A 51 4.42 11.08 -4.28
N ALA A 52 4.69 9.97 -4.94
CA ALA A 52 4.10 9.64 -6.23
C ALA A 52 3.10 8.51 -6.02
N VAL A 53 1.88 8.67 -6.50
CA VAL A 53 0.80 7.68 -6.34
C VAL A 53 0.26 7.29 -7.71
N ALA A 54 0.08 6.00 -7.94
CA ALA A 54 -0.70 5.45 -9.03
C ALA A 54 -1.72 4.45 -8.45
N LEU A 55 -2.91 4.34 -9.04
CA LEU A 55 -3.92 3.39 -8.63
C LEU A 55 -4.29 2.49 -9.80
N MET A 56 -4.31 1.19 -9.55
CA MET A 56 -4.76 0.18 -10.50
C MET A 56 -5.86 -0.68 -9.88
N GLN A 57 -6.73 -1.18 -10.73
CA GLN A 57 -7.70 -2.22 -10.40
C GLN A 57 -7.26 -3.53 -11.03
N TRP A 58 -7.54 -4.63 -10.37
CA TRP A 58 -7.13 -5.94 -10.85
C TRP A 58 -8.15 -7.02 -10.49
N SER A 59 -8.13 -8.13 -11.26
CA SER A 59 -8.92 -9.33 -10.99
C SER A 59 -8.15 -10.57 -11.46
N ARG A 60 -8.55 -11.19 -12.58
CA ARG A 60 -7.85 -12.35 -13.16
C ARG A 60 -6.51 -11.96 -13.79
N GLN A 61 -5.72 -12.97 -14.19
CA GLN A 61 -4.34 -12.83 -14.68
C GLN A 61 -4.20 -11.82 -15.84
N GLU A 62 -5.18 -11.66 -16.72
CA GLU A 62 -5.13 -10.75 -17.87
C GLU A 62 -5.85 -9.42 -17.63
N SER A 63 -6.36 -9.18 -16.41
CA SER A 63 -7.17 -8.00 -16.09
C SER A 63 -6.51 -7.15 -14.99
N GLN A 64 -5.60 -6.27 -15.42
CA GLN A 64 -4.98 -5.24 -14.57
C GLN A 64 -5.05 -3.89 -15.29
N VAL A 65 -5.90 -3.00 -14.80
CA VAL A 65 -6.19 -1.71 -15.40
C VAL A 65 -5.56 -0.59 -14.57
N LEU A 66 -4.79 0.28 -15.20
CA LEU A 66 -4.28 1.51 -14.57
C LEU A 66 -5.38 2.57 -14.58
N SER A 67 -6.13 2.70 -13.50
CA SER A 67 -7.27 3.61 -13.38
C SER A 67 -6.84 5.04 -13.04
N LEU A 68 -5.75 5.21 -12.31
CA LEU A 68 -5.12 6.52 -12.06
C LEU A 68 -3.62 6.45 -12.42
N PRO A 69 -3.22 7.10 -13.52
CA PRO A 69 -1.80 7.27 -13.84
C PRO A 69 -1.06 8.03 -12.75
N TRP A 70 0.27 7.93 -12.74
CA TRP A 70 1.12 8.58 -11.75
C TRP A 70 0.77 10.05 -11.51
N VAL A 71 0.57 10.38 -10.24
CA VAL A 71 0.34 11.73 -9.73
C VAL A 71 1.42 12.03 -8.70
N ILE A 72 2.11 13.15 -8.87
CA ILE A 72 2.99 13.68 -7.83
C ILE A 72 2.11 14.51 -6.89
N VAL A 73 2.13 14.15 -5.62
CA VAL A 73 1.46 14.86 -4.52
C VAL A 73 2.52 15.68 -3.81
N ASP A 74 2.44 17.00 -3.89
CA ASP A 74 3.38 17.95 -3.30
C ASP A 74 2.76 18.62 -2.06
N GLY A 75 2.93 17.96 -0.92
CA GLY A 75 2.33 18.37 0.35
C GLY A 75 0.88 17.93 0.55
N GLY A 76 0.40 18.11 1.79
CA GLY A 76 -0.91 17.61 2.21
C GLY A 76 -2.08 18.23 1.43
N ALA A 77 -1.98 19.51 1.00
CA ALA A 77 -3.03 20.13 0.20
C ALA A 77 -3.25 19.44 -1.17
N ASP A 78 -2.21 18.86 -1.77
CA ASP A 78 -2.33 18.10 -3.01
C ASP A 78 -3.02 16.75 -2.79
N ALA A 79 -2.95 16.19 -1.57
CA ALA A 79 -3.65 14.96 -1.22
C ALA A 79 -5.17 15.10 -1.37
N LEU A 80 -5.75 16.28 -1.12
CA LEU A 80 -7.17 16.55 -1.36
C LEU A 80 -7.51 16.44 -2.86
N ARG A 81 -6.66 16.98 -3.73
CA ARG A 81 -6.85 16.88 -5.19
C ARG A 81 -6.70 15.43 -5.69
N LEU A 82 -5.77 14.70 -5.10
CA LEU A 82 -5.65 13.26 -5.38
C LEU A 82 -6.90 12.51 -4.93
N ALA A 83 -7.40 12.77 -3.72
CA ALA A 83 -8.62 12.15 -3.18
C ALA A 83 -9.84 12.41 -4.08
N ASP A 84 -10.02 13.64 -4.56
CA ASP A 84 -11.11 13.98 -5.49
C ASP A 84 -11.01 13.21 -6.80
N ARG A 85 -9.80 13.01 -7.32
CA ARG A 85 -9.57 12.19 -8.52
C ARG A 85 -9.86 10.71 -8.27
N ILE A 86 -9.44 10.18 -7.12
CA ILE A 86 -9.71 8.79 -6.73
C ILE A 86 -11.22 8.57 -6.61
N ALA A 87 -11.94 9.46 -5.94
CA ALA A 87 -13.40 9.34 -5.73
C ALA A 87 -14.21 9.29 -7.04
N MET A 88 -13.65 9.75 -8.16
CA MET A 88 -14.28 9.71 -9.48
C MET A 88 -13.97 8.44 -10.28
N ILE A 89 -13.14 7.53 -9.76
CA ILE A 89 -12.79 6.29 -10.45
C ILE A 89 -13.98 5.32 -10.41
N GLY A 90 -14.42 4.90 -11.58
CA GLY A 90 -15.38 3.83 -11.74
C GLY A 90 -14.76 2.45 -11.63
N ARG A 91 -15.60 1.42 -11.71
CA ARG A 91 -15.15 0.04 -11.76
C ARG A 91 -14.70 -0.33 -13.19
N ASP A 92 -13.39 -0.60 -13.33
CA ASP A 92 -12.78 -0.95 -14.63
C ASP A 92 -12.64 -2.48 -14.80
N THR A 93 -12.64 -3.24 -13.69
CA THR A 93 -12.55 -4.71 -13.69
C THR A 93 -13.81 -5.31 -13.08
N ARG A 94 -14.43 -6.27 -13.75
CA ARG A 94 -15.71 -6.82 -13.27
C ARG A 94 -15.72 -8.33 -13.04
N GLU A 95 -14.90 -9.08 -13.70
CA GLU A 95 -15.04 -10.54 -13.68
C GLU A 95 -13.69 -11.22 -13.64
N GLY A 96 -13.63 -12.32 -12.93
CA GLY A 96 -12.49 -13.21 -12.96
C GLY A 96 -12.01 -13.67 -11.59
N GLY A 97 -11.03 -14.53 -11.63
CA GLY A 97 -10.35 -15.04 -10.45
C GLY A 97 -9.56 -13.93 -9.74
N THR A 98 -8.92 -14.32 -8.64
CA THR A 98 -8.12 -13.45 -7.79
C THR A 98 -6.64 -13.66 -8.11
N SER A 99 -6.11 -12.91 -9.09
CA SER A 99 -4.72 -13.02 -9.53
C SER A 99 -3.81 -12.03 -8.83
N ILE A 100 -3.46 -12.31 -7.58
CA ILE A 100 -2.49 -11.50 -6.81
C ILE A 100 -1.14 -11.45 -7.55
N SER A 101 -0.70 -12.55 -8.17
CA SER A 101 0.56 -12.57 -8.94
C SER A 101 0.55 -11.65 -10.15
N GLY A 102 -0.57 -11.59 -10.88
CA GLY A 102 -0.76 -10.66 -11.99
C GLY A 102 -0.78 -9.20 -11.51
N ALA A 103 -1.50 -8.93 -10.42
CA ALA A 103 -1.53 -7.60 -9.79
C ALA A 103 -0.12 -7.14 -9.37
N LEU A 104 0.66 -7.99 -8.69
CA LEU A 104 2.02 -7.67 -8.28
C LEU A 104 2.94 -7.45 -9.49
N ALA A 105 2.86 -8.29 -10.52
CA ALA A 105 3.65 -8.11 -11.73
C ALA A 105 3.37 -6.77 -12.41
N ARG A 106 2.10 -6.39 -12.51
CA ARG A 106 1.69 -5.09 -13.07
C ARG A 106 2.15 -3.93 -12.20
N ALA A 107 2.01 -4.03 -10.88
CA ALA A 107 2.44 -2.98 -9.95
C ALA A 107 3.96 -2.76 -10.01
N LEU A 108 4.76 -3.81 -10.05
CA LEU A 108 6.21 -3.71 -10.20
C LEU A 108 6.60 -3.06 -11.52
N PHE A 109 5.94 -3.45 -12.62
CA PHE A 109 6.12 -2.79 -13.93
C PHE A 109 5.80 -1.29 -13.89
N LEU A 110 4.77 -0.87 -13.15
CA LEU A 110 4.42 0.54 -12.97
C LEU A 110 5.49 1.28 -12.16
N LEU A 111 5.98 0.69 -11.07
CA LEU A 111 7.04 1.26 -10.24
C LEU A 111 8.34 1.50 -11.03
N ASP A 112 8.71 0.56 -11.90
CA ASP A 112 9.89 0.72 -12.75
C ASP A 112 9.75 1.85 -13.79
N ARG A 113 8.53 2.30 -14.05
CA ARG A 113 8.19 3.38 -14.98
C ARG A 113 7.65 4.64 -14.30
N CYS A 114 7.85 4.77 -12.97
CA CYS A 114 7.51 6.02 -12.30
C CYS A 114 8.26 7.19 -12.97
N PRO A 115 7.56 8.27 -13.33
CA PRO A 115 8.22 9.49 -13.85
C PRO A 115 8.85 10.31 -12.71
N CYS A 116 9.47 9.63 -11.75
CA CYS A 116 10.00 10.19 -10.52
C CYS A 116 11.30 9.47 -10.10
N SER A 117 11.99 10.02 -9.10
CA SER A 117 13.16 9.41 -8.46
C SER A 117 12.81 9.13 -7.00
N PRO A 118 12.25 7.95 -6.68
CA PRO A 118 11.74 7.65 -5.35
C PRO A 118 12.84 7.16 -4.41
N ALA A 119 12.81 7.60 -3.13
CA ALA A 119 13.63 7.04 -2.07
C ALA A 119 13.14 5.64 -1.64
N ARG A 120 11.83 5.40 -1.67
CA ARG A 120 11.20 4.11 -1.36
C ARG A 120 10.17 3.76 -2.43
N ARG A 121 9.99 2.46 -2.68
CA ARG A 121 9.02 1.92 -3.65
C ARG A 121 8.12 0.91 -2.94
N THR A 122 6.81 1.12 -3.01
CA THR A 122 5.82 0.30 -2.29
C THR A 122 4.66 -0.09 -3.20
N VAL A 123 4.23 -1.33 -3.08
CA VAL A 123 2.94 -1.82 -3.57
C VAL A 123 2.01 -2.00 -2.37
N ASP A 124 0.87 -1.34 -2.42
CA ASP A 124 -0.26 -1.55 -1.53
C ASP A 124 -1.29 -2.42 -2.25
N ILE A 125 -1.46 -3.67 -1.83
CA ILE A 125 -2.43 -4.58 -2.43
C ILE A 125 -3.55 -4.91 -1.45
N SER A 126 -4.81 -4.66 -1.85
CA SER A 126 -5.99 -5.06 -1.10
C SER A 126 -6.73 -6.20 -1.80
N ALA A 127 -7.27 -7.16 -1.00
CA ALA A 127 -8.17 -8.19 -1.49
C ALA A 127 -9.02 -8.79 -0.34
N ASP A 128 -10.13 -9.43 -0.71
CA ASP A 128 -11.00 -10.23 0.16
C ASP A 128 -10.79 -11.75 -0.01
N GLY A 129 -10.03 -12.16 -1.03
CA GLY A 129 -9.79 -13.53 -1.41
C GLY A 129 -8.33 -13.95 -1.46
N ARG A 130 -8.11 -15.29 -1.47
CA ARG A 130 -6.79 -15.86 -1.71
C ARG A 130 -6.49 -15.90 -3.20
N HIS A 131 -5.20 -15.87 -3.53
CA HIS A 131 -4.75 -16.11 -4.89
C HIS A 131 -5.26 -17.44 -5.43
N ASN A 132 -5.98 -17.41 -6.53
CA ASN A 132 -6.58 -18.59 -7.17
C ASN A 132 -6.45 -18.60 -8.71
N ASP A 133 -5.77 -17.61 -9.29
CA ASP A 133 -5.61 -17.46 -10.73
C ASP A 133 -4.21 -16.95 -11.11
N GLY A 134 -3.60 -17.52 -12.14
CA GLY A 134 -2.27 -17.14 -12.60
C GLY A 134 -1.12 -17.92 -11.95
N PRO A 135 0.14 -17.50 -12.20
CA PRO A 135 1.34 -18.16 -11.70
C PRO A 135 1.45 -18.10 -10.17
N ALA A 136 2.25 -19.00 -9.59
CA ALA A 136 2.59 -19.00 -8.17
C ALA A 136 3.14 -17.64 -7.69
N LEU A 137 2.87 -17.27 -6.45
CA LEU A 137 3.26 -15.98 -5.88
C LEU A 137 4.76 -15.86 -5.56
N ASP A 138 5.41 -16.95 -5.20
CA ASP A 138 6.78 -16.90 -4.69
C ASP A 138 7.79 -16.26 -5.66
N PRO A 139 7.77 -16.53 -6.99
CA PRO A 139 8.69 -15.88 -7.91
C PRO A 139 8.53 -14.36 -7.97
N ILE A 140 7.30 -13.85 -8.02
CA ILE A 140 7.07 -12.40 -8.11
C ILE A 140 7.37 -11.69 -6.79
N ARG A 141 7.09 -12.33 -5.65
CA ARG A 141 7.47 -11.82 -4.32
C ARG A 141 9.00 -11.74 -4.20
N HIS A 142 9.70 -12.77 -4.64
CA HIS A 142 11.17 -12.77 -4.65
C HIS A 142 11.72 -11.65 -5.55
N HIS A 143 11.13 -11.45 -6.72
CA HIS A 143 11.50 -10.34 -7.61
C HIS A 143 11.29 -8.98 -6.94
N ALA A 144 10.18 -8.75 -6.23
CA ALA A 144 9.95 -7.53 -5.47
C ALA A 144 11.08 -7.27 -4.44
N VAL A 145 11.48 -8.29 -3.69
CA VAL A 145 12.59 -8.20 -2.73
C VAL A 145 13.91 -7.84 -3.43
N LEU A 146 14.25 -8.54 -4.51
CA LEU A 146 15.49 -8.29 -5.26
C LEU A 146 15.56 -6.90 -5.85
N THR A 147 14.42 -6.32 -6.20
CA THR A 147 14.34 -4.97 -6.76
C THR A 147 14.14 -3.88 -5.71
N GLY A 148 14.15 -4.24 -4.41
CA GLY A 148 14.01 -3.29 -3.30
C GLY A 148 12.61 -2.69 -3.20
N VAL A 149 11.57 -3.43 -3.60
CA VAL A 149 10.17 -3.04 -3.45
C VAL A 149 9.58 -3.70 -2.22
N THR A 150 8.86 -2.91 -1.41
CA THR A 150 8.04 -3.43 -0.31
C THR A 150 6.62 -3.69 -0.82
N VAL A 151 6.09 -4.86 -0.52
CA VAL A 151 4.69 -5.23 -0.79
C VAL A 151 3.95 -5.33 0.53
N ASN A 152 3.04 -4.41 0.78
CA ASN A 152 2.13 -4.43 1.92
C ASN A 152 0.75 -4.90 1.52
N GLY A 153 0.04 -5.52 2.45
CA GLY A 153 -1.30 -6.04 2.21
C GLY A 153 -2.37 -5.34 3.04
N LEU A 154 -3.57 -5.19 2.48
CA LEU A 154 -4.80 -4.94 3.21
C LEU A 154 -5.72 -6.12 3.00
N ALA A 155 -5.91 -6.94 4.03
CA ALA A 155 -6.79 -8.09 3.98
C ALA A 155 -8.19 -7.70 4.44
N ILE A 156 -9.19 -7.86 3.56
CA ILE A 156 -10.61 -7.63 3.87
C ILE A 156 -11.19 -8.96 4.31
N LEU A 157 -11.65 -9.06 5.57
CA LEU A 157 -12.03 -10.33 6.19
C LEU A 157 -13.49 -10.72 5.95
N ASN A 158 -14.15 -10.05 4.99
CA ASN A 158 -15.57 -10.27 4.69
C ASN A 158 -15.87 -11.72 4.29
N GLU A 159 -15.11 -12.26 3.34
CA GLU A 159 -15.29 -13.62 2.81
C GLU A 159 -14.42 -14.66 3.55
N VAL A 160 -13.20 -14.29 3.91
CA VAL A 160 -12.22 -15.20 4.50
C VAL A 160 -11.66 -14.62 5.79
N GLY A 161 -12.23 -15.00 6.94
CA GLY A 161 -11.88 -14.47 8.27
C GLY A 161 -10.41 -14.66 8.70
N THR A 162 -9.63 -15.47 7.98
CA THR A 162 -8.20 -15.73 8.25
C THR A 162 -7.29 -15.19 7.14
N LEU A 163 -7.79 -14.31 6.28
CA LEU A 163 -7.08 -13.84 5.10
C LEU A 163 -5.81 -13.06 5.46
N ASN A 164 -5.82 -12.32 6.57
CA ASN A 164 -4.63 -11.62 7.07
C ASN A 164 -3.45 -12.58 7.28
N HIS A 165 -3.65 -13.76 7.84
CA HIS A 165 -2.58 -14.75 8.02
C HIS A 165 -2.06 -15.30 6.69
N TYR A 166 -2.95 -15.47 5.71
CA TYR A 166 -2.54 -15.82 4.36
C TYR A 166 -1.67 -14.73 3.73
N PHE A 167 -2.07 -13.45 3.89
CA PHE A 167 -1.30 -12.31 3.38
C PHE A 167 0.08 -12.23 4.04
N GLU A 168 0.17 -12.40 5.36
CA GLU A 168 1.43 -12.42 6.12
C GLU A 168 2.40 -13.49 5.61
N GLN A 169 1.89 -14.67 5.31
CA GLN A 169 2.71 -15.81 4.90
C GLN A 169 3.02 -15.85 3.40
N ARG A 170 2.09 -15.40 2.55
CA ARG A 170 2.09 -15.70 1.11
C ARG A 170 2.07 -14.48 0.20
N VAL A 171 1.74 -13.27 0.69
CA VAL A 171 1.55 -12.09 -0.18
C VAL A 171 2.59 -11.03 0.07
N ILE A 172 2.74 -10.57 1.31
CA ILE A 172 3.67 -9.47 1.62
C ILE A 172 5.13 -9.86 1.36
N ALA A 173 5.95 -8.86 1.02
CA ALA A 173 7.36 -9.06 0.71
C ALA A 173 8.16 -7.77 0.94
N GLY A 174 9.47 -7.91 1.18
CA GLY A 174 10.38 -6.78 1.33
C GLY A 174 10.56 -6.32 2.77
N ALA A 175 11.41 -5.32 2.96
CA ALA A 175 11.77 -4.82 4.28
C ALA A 175 10.58 -4.10 4.95
N ASN A 176 10.32 -4.43 6.22
CA ASN A 176 9.23 -3.86 7.02
C ASN A 176 7.83 -4.05 6.41
N ALA A 177 7.65 -5.05 5.53
CA ALA A 177 6.34 -5.38 4.97
C ALA A 177 5.36 -5.76 6.08
N PHE A 178 4.11 -5.37 5.92
CA PHE A 178 3.07 -5.60 6.91
C PHE A 178 1.71 -5.86 6.26
N VAL A 179 0.82 -6.42 7.05
CA VAL A 179 -0.60 -6.57 6.71
C VAL A 179 -1.42 -5.66 7.62
N GLU A 180 -2.30 -4.88 7.03
CA GLU A 180 -3.41 -4.22 7.70
C GLU A 180 -4.68 -5.03 7.43
N LYS A 181 -5.64 -4.99 8.35
CA LYS A 181 -6.90 -5.72 8.19
C LYS A 181 -8.10 -4.80 8.28
N ALA A 182 -9.08 -5.07 7.43
CA ALA A 182 -10.43 -4.54 7.51
C ALA A 182 -11.39 -5.70 7.83
N GLU A 183 -12.20 -5.56 8.88
CA GLU A 183 -13.16 -6.62 9.26
C GLU A 183 -14.29 -6.74 8.22
N SER A 184 -14.54 -5.68 7.45
CA SER A 184 -15.50 -5.63 6.35
C SER A 184 -15.17 -4.44 5.44
N TYR A 185 -15.85 -4.34 4.30
CA TYR A 185 -15.73 -3.19 3.41
C TYR A 185 -16.10 -1.86 4.08
N LYS A 186 -17.07 -1.84 5.02
CA LYS A 186 -17.40 -0.64 5.81
C LYS A 186 -16.26 -0.12 6.65
N SER A 187 -15.33 -0.97 7.06
CA SER A 187 -14.14 -0.60 7.82
C SER A 187 -12.90 -0.36 6.96
N TYR A 188 -13.03 -0.53 5.64
CA TYR A 188 -11.91 -0.42 4.70
C TYR A 188 -11.23 0.95 4.76
N GLY A 189 -11.99 2.05 4.74
CA GLY A 189 -11.42 3.41 4.76
C GLY A 189 -10.56 3.67 6.01
N VAL A 190 -10.99 3.20 7.18
CA VAL A 190 -10.23 3.31 8.42
C VAL A 190 -8.95 2.45 8.38
N ALA A 191 -9.04 1.25 7.82
CA ALA A 191 -7.88 0.38 7.63
C ALA A 191 -6.89 0.98 6.62
N MET A 192 -7.38 1.55 5.52
CA MET A 192 -6.58 2.22 4.50
C MET A 192 -5.87 3.45 5.08
N GLU A 193 -6.52 4.26 5.91
CA GLU A 193 -5.88 5.39 6.59
C GLU A 193 -4.70 4.92 7.46
N ARG A 194 -4.91 3.93 8.32
CA ARG A 194 -3.83 3.35 9.15
C ARG A 194 -2.69 2.81 8.30
N LYS A 195 -3.03 2.14 7.19
CA LYS A 195 -2.06 1.58 6.26
C LYS A 195 -1.23 2.67 5.58
N LEU A 196 -1.88 3.71 5.04
CA LEU A 196 -1.19 4.86 4.42
C LEU A 196 -0.26 5.57 5.40
N LEU A 197 -0.68 5.76 6.66
CA LEU A 197 0.18 6.36 7.70
C LEU A 197 1.46 5.55 7.91
N ARG A 198 1.37 4.22 7.94
CA ARG A 198 2.55 3.35 8.08
C ARG A 198 3.45 3.35 6.84
N GLU A 199 2.89 3.49 5.65
CA GLU A 199 3.63 3.52 4.39
C GLU A 199 4.32 4.85 4.15
N ILE A 200 3.65 5.96 4.48
CA ILE A 200 4.18 7.31 4.31
C ILE A 200 5.24 7.59 5.36
N SER A 201 4.96 7.30 6.64
CA SER A 201 5.91 7.52 7.73
C SER A 201 7.10 6.57 7.58
N PRO A 202 8.34 7.08 7.53
CA PRO A 202 9.49 6.19 7.60
C PRO A 202 9.40 5.37 8.88
N ALA A 203 9.62 4.06 8.79
CA ALA A 203 9.76 3.22 9.97
C ALA A 203 10.83 3.88 10.85
N VAL A 204 10.43 4.37 12.03
CA VAL A 204 11.39 4.78 13.04
C VAL A 204 12.12 3.49 13.37
N ALA A 205 13.37 3.36 12.90
CA ALA A 205 14.23 2.27 13.32
C ALA A 205 14.17 2.31 14.84
N ASN A 206 13.72 1.23 15.47
CA ASN A 206 13.62 1.13 16.92
C ASN A 206 14.94 1.55 17.51
N LEU A 207 15.00 2.75 18.06
CA LEU A 207 16.10 3.28 18.85
C LEU A 207 16.13 2.63 20.25
N GLU A 208 15.49 1.49 20.42
CA GLU A 208 15.59 0.63 21.59
C GLU A 208 16.92 -0.15 21.58
N GLY A 209 18.02 0.54 21.56
CA GLY A 209 19.33 -0.12 21.59
C GLY A 209 20.52 0.84 21.75
N LEU A 210 20.30 2.13 21.73
CA LEU A 210 21.36 3.08 22.02
C LEU A 210 21.42 3.34 23.53
N PRO A 211 22.52 3.01 24.22
CA PRO A 211 22.69 3.38 25.62
C PRO A 211 22.66 4.90 25.74
N LEU A 212 21.84 5.39 26.65
CA LEU A 212 21.74 6.82 26.98
C LEU A 212 23.17 7.35 27.29
N PRO A 213 23.63 8.42 26.65
CA PRO A 213 24.91 9.02 27.01
C PRO A 213 24.78 9.62 28.41
N GLY A 214 25.46 9.03 29.39
CA GLY A 214 25.65 9.70 30.69
C GLY A 214 25.26 8.96 31.95
N SER A 215 25.43 7.64 32.09
CA SER A 215 25.54 7.03 33.43
C SER A 215 27.02 6.83 33.80
N LYS A 216 27.67 7.87 34.30
CA LYS A 216 28.91 7.69 35.05
C LYS A 216 28.59 6.91 36.33
N ARG A 217 28.95 5.63 36.38
CA ARG A 217 29.05 4.92 37.64
C ARG A 217 30.14 5.62 38.47
N ALA A 218 29.72 6.24 39.56
CA ALA A 218 30.63 6.61 40.63
C ALA A 218 31.22 5.34 41.19
N GLN A 219 32.49 5.09 40.96
CA GLN A 219 33.28 4.12 41.73
C GLN A 219 33.52 4.73 43.12
N LEU A 220 32.86 4.20 44.11
CA LEU A 220 33.27 4.29 45.49
C LEU A 220 34.27 3.13 45.71
N SER A 221 35.52 3.46 45.90
CA SER A 221 36.53 2.55 46.43
C SER A 221 36.72 2.77 47.93
N PRO A 222 37.08 1.73 48.67
CA PRO A 222 37.07 1.66 50.13
C PRO A 222 38.14 2.50 50.81
#